data_3b49f542a93467e05ae7434d109118c6
#
_entry.id   3b49f542a93467e05ae7434d109118c6
#
_cell.length_a   1.000
_cell.length_b   1.000
_cell.length_c   1.000
_cell.angle_alpha   90.00
_cell.angle_beta   90.00
_cell.angle_gamma   90.00
#
_symmetry.space_group_name_H-M   'P 1'
#
loop_
_entity.id
_entity.type
_entity.pdbx_description
1 polymer ?
#
loop_
_entity_poly.entity_id
_entity_poly.type
_entity_poly.pdbx_seq_one_letter_code
_entity_poly.pdbx_strand_id
1 'polypeptide(L)'
;MPHTQSPSPFAHWMLREIHEQPETLAATLTRYVDGDSFRTDVCAPIRQWLRNSNGEIAIAASGSSRHAGLVAELILEELSGIHVDVEYASEYSYSSGKSRRHGSVMLISQSGETADTLAALRKGNSAGHETLAITNVAASTMSQEATVSFPTEAGRERAIPATKSFTAQLLNLYLLALLSAEIQGKLSAEQLKGRLIELNGIAAKVKSQLPAWETAVREIADKYSSAKNFLFLGRGVHYPIAREGALKLKESAYLHAEGYPSGELKHGPNALVSEGTPLVMIATVDTSDPDSVIRYDKVLQLLRDMNEQGANILAIANTGDKLVAEFATNVIFVDEACEALLPIFEIIPLQLFSYFMAINNGIDVDNPRNLTKAVLAE
;
A
#
# COMPACT_ATOMS: atom_id res chain seq x y z
N MET A 1 6.51 -0.45 23.16
CA MET A 1 7.98 -0.35 23.03
C MET A 1 8.46 0.93 23.69
N PRO A 2 9.63 0.99 24.36
CA PRO A 2 10.16 2.23 24.91
C PRO A 2 10.36 3.28 23.81
N HIS A 3 10.01 4.53 24.09
CA HIS A 3 10.17 5.64 23.16
C HIS A 3 11.67 5.93 22.96
N THR A 4 12.27 5.34 21.93
CA THR A 4 13.64 5.68 21.53
C THR A 4 13.68 7.13 21.03
N GLN A 5 14.64 7.91 21.53
CA GLN A 5 14.80 9.33 21.13
C GLN A 5 15.70 9.50 19.91
N SER A 6 16.26 8.42 19.36
CA SER A 6 17.22 8.42 18.25
C SER A 6 16.91 7.30 17.27
N PRO A 7 17.16 7.47 15.94
CA PRO A 7 17.02 6.39 14.97
C PRO A 7 18.11 5.30 15.09
N SER A 8 19.13 5.50 15.93
CA SER A 8 20.23 4.53 16.10
C SER A 8 19.73 3.07 16.24
N PRO A 9 20.37 2.10 15.57
CA PRO A 9 21.64 2.19 14.83
C PRO A 9 21.52 2.74 13.40
N PHE A 10 20.34 3.07 12.92
CA PHE A 10 20.11 3.61 11.57
C PHE A 10 20.45 5.11 11.50
N ALA A 11 20.79 5.58 10.30
CA ALA A 11 21.12 6.99 10.08
C ALA A 11 19.90 7.90 10.20
N HIS A 12 18.72 7.42 9.77
CA HIS A 12 17.45 8.17 9.68
C HIS A 12 16.28 7.36 10.21
N TRP A 13 15.22 8.06 10.64
CA TRP A 13 13.96 7.43 11.07
C TRP A 13 13.30 6.65 9.93
N MET A 14 13.28 7.20 8.71
CA MET A 14 12.69 6.52 7.57
C MET A 14 13.31 5.14 7.34
N LEU A 15 14.64 5.02 7.35
CA LEU A 15 15.31 3.71 7.18
C LEU A 15 15.00 2.78 8.34
N ARG A 16 15.03 3.29 9.57
CA ARG A 16 14.68 2.52 10.75
C ARG A 16 13.25 1.98 10.66
N GLU A 17 12.28 2.83 10.28
CA GLU A 17 10.87 2.46 10.19
C GLU A 17 10.58 1.50 9.02
N ILE A 18 11.39 1.53 7.95
CA ILE A 18 11.40 0.49 6.93
C ILE A 18 11.83 -0.86 7.54
N HIS A 19 12.85 -0.87 8.38
CA HIS A 19 13.31 -2.08 9.07
C HIS A 19 12.39 -2.56 10.20
N GLU A 20 11.52 -1.72 10.73
CA GLU A 20 10.51 -2.07 11.74
C GLU A 20 9.25 -2.75 11.12
N GLN A 21 9.14 -2.84 9.81
CA GLN A 21 7.96 -3.40 9.14
C GLN A 21 7.67 -4.86 9.51
N PRO A 22 8.65 -5.78 9.65
CA PRO A 22 8.38 -7.14 10.10
C PRO A 22 7.69 -7.19 11.47
N GLU A 23 8.19 -6.42 12.44
CA GLU A 23 7.62 -6.34 13.78
C GLU A 23 6.23 -5.69 13.78
N THR A 24 6.04 -4.68 12.93
CA THR A 24 4.75 -4.01 12.70
C THR A 24 3.71 -4.97 12.13
N LEU A 25 4.07 -5.74 11.10
CA LEU A 25 3.20 -6.74 10.49
C LEU A 25 2.82 -7.84 11.49
N ALA A 26 3.79 -8.35 12.26
CA ALA A 26 3.55 -9.34 13.29
C ALA A 26 2.61 -8.82 14.39
N ALA A 27 2.83 -7.60 14.88
CA ALA A 27 1.99 -6.99 15.91
C ALA A 27 0.55 -6.77 15.42
N THR A 28 0.40 -6.23 14.21
CA THR A 28 -0.92 -6.00 13.58
C THR A 28 -1.65 -7.33 13.39
N LEU A 29 -0.98 -8.37 12.88
CA LEU A 29 -1.58 -9.68 12.69
C LEU A 29 -2.03 -10.29 14.02
N THR A 30 -1.16 -10.29 15.04
CA THR A 30 -1.43 -10.89 16.36
C THR A 30 -2.63 -10.24 17.07
N ARG A 31 -2.92 -8.97 16.76
CA ARG A 31 -4.11 -8.29 17.29
C ARG A 31 -5.40 -8.96 16.85
N TYR A 32 -5.48 -9.41 15.61
CA TYR A 32 -6.74 -9.89 14.99
C TYR A 32 -6.79 -11.38 14.76
N VAL A 33 -5.64 -12.05 14.71
CA VAL A 33 -5.51 -13.48 14.38
C VAL A 33 -4.84 -14.21 15.52
N ASP A 34 -5.36 -15.43 15.82
CA ASP A 34 -4.80 -16.39 16.75
C ASP A 34 -4.64 -17.73 16.04
N GLY A 35 -3.40 -18.07 15.69
CA GLY A 35 -3.09 -19.25 14.90
C GLY A 35 -3.74 -19.21 13.51
N ASP A 36 -4.75 -20.01 13.30
CA ASP A 36 -5.46 -20.20 12.03
C ASP A 36 -6.89 -19.61 12.03
N SER A 37 -7.20 -18.77 13.00
CA SER A 37 -8.54 -18.20 13.18
C SER A 37 -8.52 -16.73 13.58
N PHE A 38 -9.59 -16.02 13.25
CA PHE A 38 -9.79 -14.65 13.73
C PHE A 38 -10.17 -14.63 15.21
N ARG A 39 -9.63 -13.68 15.97
CA ARG A 39 -10.05 -13.39 17.36
C ARG A 39 -11.48 -12.89 17.35
N THR A 40 -12.39 -13.67 17.92
CA THR A 40 -13.83 -13.40 17.84
C THR A 40 -14.22 -12.09 18.51
N ASP A 41 -13.67 -11.80 19.69
CA ASP A 41 -13.97 -10.63 20.49
C ASP A 41 -13.54 -9.33 19.80
N VAL A 42 -12.33 -9.29 19.24
CA VAL A 42 -11.78 -8.13 18.55
C VAL A 42 -12.43 -7.91 17.20
N CYS A 43 -12.76 -8.97 16.47
CA CYS A 43 -13.32 -8.90 15.13
C CYS A 43 -14.86 -8.75 15.11
N ALA A 44 -15.57 -8.99 16.22
CA ALA A 44 -17.03 -8.92 16.25
C ALA A 44 -17.61 -7.55 15.79
N PRO A 45 -17.11 -6.39 16.25
CA PRO A 45 -17.61 -5.10 15.78
C PRO A 45 -17.38 -4.89 14.28
N ILE A 46 -16.21 -5.33 13.75
CA ILE A 46 -15.84 -5.23 12.34
C ILE A 46 -16.77 -6.10 11.49
N ARG A 47 -17.04 -7.33 11.92
CA ARG A 47 -18.00 -8.25 11.28
C ARG A 47 -19.42 -7.66 11.23
N GLN A 48 -19.85 -7.00 12.31
CA GLN A 48 -21.15 -6.35 12.35
C GLN A 48 -21.21 -5.18 11.35
N TRP A 49 -20.18 -4.34 11.32
CA TRP A 49 -20.09 -3.23 10.36
C TRP A 49 -20.12 -3.74 8.91
N LEU A 50 -19.39 -4.82 8.59
CA LEU A 50 -19.40 -5.45 7.26
C LEU A 50 -20.80 -5.96 6.88
N ARG A 51 -21.55 -6.56 7.81
CA ARG A 51 -22.94 -6.99 7.55
C ARG A 51 -23.87 -5.82 7.29
N ASN A 52 -23.68 -4.73 7.99
CA ASN A 52 -24.49 -3.53 7.86
C ASN A 52 -24.17 -2.71 6.59
N SER A 53 -23.03 -2.96 5.94
CA SER A 53 -22.65 -2.28 4.69
C SER A 53 -23.57 -2.63 3.49
N ASN A 54 -24.34 -3.70 3.61
CA ASN A 54 -25.21 -4.21 2.54
C ASN A 54 -24.47 -4.46 1.21
N GLY A 55 -23.16 -4.74 1.28
CA GLY A 55 -22.33 -4.98 0.09
C GLY A 55 -21.86 -3.72 -0.63
N GLU A 56 -22.01 -2.54 -0.03
CA GLU A 56 -21.53 -1.26 -0.59
C GLU A 56 -20.70 -0.50 0.45
N ILE A 57 -19.47 -0.12 0.09
CA ILE A 57 -18.54 0.63 0.94
C ILE A 57 -17.94 1.80 0.14
N ALA A 58 -18.00 3.00 0.72
CA ALA A 58 -17.16 4.11 0.27
C ALA A 58 -15.89 4.18 1.12
N ILE A 59 -14.72 4.30 0.50
CA ILE A 59 -13.46 4.57 1.18
C ILE A 59 -13.09 6.04 0.96
N ALA A 60 -12.92 6.81 2.03
CA ALA A 60 -12.44 8.18 1.95
C ALA A 60 -11.09 8.31 2.66
N ALA A 61 -10.04 8.69 1.92
CA ALA A 61 -8.67 8.78 2.42
C ALA A 61 -7.84 9.78 1.62
N SER A 62 -6.65 10.12 2.13
CA SER A 62 -5.71 11.03 1.48
C SER A 62 -4.32 10.40 1.34
N GLY A 63 -3.53 10.82 0.34
CA GLY A 63 -2.14 10.42 0.16
C GLY A 63 -1.94 8.89 0.13
N SER A 64 -0.93 8.41 0.88
CA SER A 64 -0.62 6.97 0.98
C SER A 64 -1.81 6.14 1.46
N SER A 65 -2.60 6.64 2.42
CA SER A 65 -3.79 5.93 2.91
C SER A 65 -4.84 5.74 1.80
N ARG A 66 -4.94 6.68 0.83
CA ARG A 66 -5.80 6.50 -0.33
C ARG A 66 -5.26 5.42 -1.28
N HIS A 67 -3.93 5.32 -1.44
CA HIS A 67 -3.35 4.25 -2.25
C HIS A 67 -3.60 2.87 -1.60
N ALA A 68 -3.55 2.77 -0.27
CA ALA A 68 -4.00 1.57 0.44
C ALA A 68 -5.49 1.28 0.19
N GLY A 69 -6.33 2.32 0.18
CA GLY A 69 -7.76 2.22 -0.18
C GLY A 69 -7.99 1.67 -1.59
N LEU A 70 -7.19 2.09 -2.58
CA LEU A 70 -7.27 1.56 -3.95
C LEU A 70 -6.85 0.08 -4.05
N VAL A 71 -5.92 -0.38 -3.22
CA VAL A 71 -5.63 -1.82 -3.09
C VAL A 71 -6.84 -2.52 -2.47
N ALA A 72 -7.45 -1.93 -1.43
CA ALA A 72 -8.61 -2.50 -0.75
C ALA A 72 -9.83 -2.64 -1.68
N GLU A 73 -10.09 -1.66 -2.54
CA GLU A 73 -11.15 -1.72 -3.57
C GLU A 73 -11.02 -3.03 -4.36
N LEU A 74 -9.86 -3.26 -4.96
CA LEU A 74 -9.63 -4.42 -5.81
C LEU A 74 -9.74 -5.75 -5.03
N ILE A 75 -9.10 -5.85 -3.86
CA ILE A 75 -9.10 -7.12 -3.11
C ILE A 75 -10.46 -7.42 -2.44
N LEU A 76 -11.20 -6.40 -2.00
CA LEU A 76 -12.55 -6.58 -1.44
C LEU A 76 -13.55 -7.01 -2.52
N GLU A 77 -13.52 -6.36 -3.68
CA GLU A 77 -14.38 -6.72 -4.80
C GLU A 77 -14.08 -8.14 -5.30
N GLU A 78 -12.80 -8.47 -5.49
CA GLU A 78 -12.37 -9.79 -6.00
C GLU A 78 -12.67 -10.91 -5.01
N LEU A 79 -12.32 -10.75 -3.72
CA LEU A 79 -12.46 -11.82 -2.72
C LEU A 79 -13.88 -11.95 -2.18
N SER A 80 -14.64 -10.87 -2.07
CA SER A 80 -15.95 -10.90 -1.40
C SER A 80 -17.13 -10.50 -2.28
N GLY A 81 -16.89 -9.91 -3.44
CA GLY A 81 -17.93 -9.48 -4.38
C GLY A 81 -18.74 -8.29 -3.89
N ILE A 82 -18.25 -7.56 -2.88
CA ILE A 82 -18.87 -6.28 -2.46
C ILE A 82 -18.41 -5.17 -3.38
N HIS A 83 -19.22 -4.12 -3.51
CA HIS A 83 -18.87 -2.94 -4.29
C HIS A 83 -18.14 -1.91 -3.44
N VAL A 84 -17.02 -1.37 -3.95
CA VAL A 84 -16.18 -0.41 -3.23
C VAL A 84 -15.85 0.79 -4.12
N ASP A 85 -16.11 1.99 -3.63
CA ASP A 85 -15.70 3.25 -4.28
C ASP A 85 -14.62 3.95 -3.45
N VAL A 86 -13.50 4.35 -4.06
CA VAL A 86 -12.40 5.04 -3.38
C VAL A 86 -12.32 6.51 -3.77
N GLU A 87 -12.55 7.37 -2.80
CA GLU A 87 -12.62 8.81 -2.97
C GLU A 87 -11.41 9.52 -2.31
N TYR A 88 -11.06 10.67 -2.83
CA TYR A 88 -10.26 11.61 -2.05
C TYR A 88 -11.09 12.13 -0.88
N ALA A 89 -10.55 12.13 0.35
CA ALA A 89 -11.27 12.62 1.52
C ALA A 89 -11.73 14.07 1.35
N SER A 90 -10.88 14.93 0.74
CA SER A 90 -11.23 16.31 0.39
C SER A 90 -12.45 16.39 -0.53
N GLU A 91 -12.49 15.59 -1.61
CA GLU A 91 -13.58 15.60 -2.57
C GLU A 91 -14.86 15.00 -2.00
N TYR A 92 -14.75 13.92 -1.21
CA TYR A 92 -15.88 13.32 -0.52
C TYR A 92 -16.54 14.33 0.42
N SER A 93 -15.74 15.10 1.17
CA SER A 93 -16.24 16.07 2.16
C SER A 93 -17.11 17.16 1.55
N TYR A 94 -16.81 17.61 0.34
CA TYR A 94 -17.51 18.71 -0.32
C TYR A 94 -18.56 18.29 -1.37
N SER A 95 -18.62 17.01 -1.73
CA SER A 95 -19.57 16.51 -2.72
C SER A 95 -20.95 16.20 -2.12
N SER A 96 -22.00 16.90 -2.51
CA SER A 96 -23.35 16.68 -1.97
C SER A 96 -24.03 15.37 -2.41
N GLY A 97 -23.55 14.73 -3.49
CA GLY A 97 -24.16 13.53 -4.07
C GLY A 97 -23.59 12.21 -3.58
N LYS A 98 -22.33 12.20 -3.16
CA LYS A 98 -21.58 10.97 -2.86
C LYS A 98 -22.03 10.26 -1.58
N SER A 99 -22.40 11.00 -0.55
CA SER A 99 -22.88 10.46 0.73
C SER A 99 -24.25 9.76 0.67
N ARG A 100 -24.90 9.72 -0.47
CA ARG A 100 -26.26 9.11 -0.62
C ARG A 100 -26.21 7.71 -1.23
N ARG A 101 -25.06 7.24 -1.69
CA ARG A 101 -24.95 6.02 -2.50
C ARG A 101 -24.49 4.79 -1.75
N HIS A 102 -23.87 4.95 -0.56
CA HIS A 102 -23.17 3.87 0.11
C HIS A 102 -23.82 3.49 1.44
N GLY A 103 -23.84 2.20 1.74
CA GLY A 103 -24.35 1.68 3.01
C GLY A 103 -23.42 2.00 4.19
N SER A 104 -22.11 2.02 3.96
CA SER A 104 -21.09 2.29 5.00
C SER A 104 -19.90 3.08 4.44
N VAL A 105 -19.19 3.79 5.32
CA VAL A 105 -18.01 4.60 4.95
C VAL A 105 -16.79 4.14 5.76
N MET A 106 -15.71 3.84 5.06
CA MET A 106 -14.43 3.51 5.66
C MET A 106 -13.45 4.69 5.51
N LEU A 107 -12.83 5.08 6.60
CA LEU A 107 -11.86 6.17 6.67
C LEU A 107 -10.49 5.58 6.99
N ILE A 108 -9.47 5.97 6.24
CA ILE A 108 -8.10 5.49 6.45
C ILE A 108 -7.18 6.69 6.67
N SER A 109 -6.51 6.73 7.83
CA SER A 109 -5.53 7.77 8.16
C SER A 109 -4.53 7.23 9.19
N GLN A 110 -3.23 7.42 8.96
CA GLN A 110 -2.20 6.99 9.90
C GLN A 110 -2.38 7.68 11.26
N SER A 111 -2.57 8.99 11.29
CA SER A 111 -2.72 9.78 12.53
C SER A 111 -4.13 9.74 13.12
N GLY A 112 -5.14 9.57 12.27
CA GLY A 112 -6.54 9.75 12.66
C GLY A 112 -6.92 11.21 12.98
N GLU A 113 -6.07 12.18 12.60
CA GLU A 113 -6.25 13.62 12.84
C GLU A 113 -6.21 14.45 11.55
N THR A 114 -6.13 13.80 10.38
CA THR A 114 -6.10 14.50 9.08
C THR A 114 -7.43 15.24 8.84
N ALA A 115 -7.36 16.54 8.64
CA ALA A 115 -8.52 17.42 8.56
C ALA A 115 -9.58 16.94 7.55
N ASP A 116 -9.18 16.67 6.31
CA ASP A 116 -10.10 16.21 5.27
C ASP A 116 -10.73 14.85 5.61
N THR A 117 -9.96 13.93 6.21
CA THR A 117 -10.47 12.61 6.59
C THR A 117 -11.47 12.71 7.75
N LEU A 118 -11.23 13.61 8.72
CA LEU A 118 -12.19 13.91 9.79
C LEU A 118 -13.46 14.58 9.23
N ALA A 119 -13.33 15.50 8.28
CA ALA A 119 -14.47 16.10 7.61
C ALA A 119 -15.32 15.06 6.86
N ALA A 120 -14.65 14.11 6.17
CA ALA A 120 -15.32 13.00 5.50
C ALA A 120 -16.04 12.07 6.50
N LEU A 121 -15.42 11.75 7.64
CA LEU A 121 -16.03 10.98 8.73
C LEU A 121 -17.30 11.64 9.24
N ARG A 122 -17.21 12.92 9.61
CA ARG A 122 -18.33 13.69 10.15
C ARG A 122 -19.47 13.83 9.17
N LYS A 123 -19.14 13.95 7.88
CA LYS A 123 -20.14 13.93 6.81
C LYS A 123 -20.85 12.59 6.70
N GLY A 124 -20.10 11.47 6.73
CA GLY A 124 -20.68 10.12 6.75
C GLY A 124 -21.63 9.93 7.93
N ASN A 125 -21.17 10.29 9.15
CA ASN A 125 -21.96 10.23 10.37
C ASN A 125 -23.26 11.08 10.26
N SER A 126 -23.14 12.31 9.73
CA SER A 126 -24.31 13.22 9.57
C SER A 126 -25.28 12.71 8.51
N ALA A 127 -24.84 11.92 7.55
CA ALA A 127 -25.70 11.27 6.56
C ALA A 127 -26.34 9.97 7.07
N GLY A 128 -26.03 9.54 8.30
CA GLY A 128 -26.56 8.33 8.91
C GLY A 128 -25.84 7.04 8.48
N HIS A 129 -24.65 7.14 7.90
CA HIS A 129 -23.84 5.97 7.56
C HIS A 129 -23.10 5.43 8.79
N GLU A 130 -22.96 4.12 8.86
CA GLU A 130 -22.01 3.52 9.77
C GLU A 130 -20.58 3.71 9.25
N THR A 131 -19.69 4.15 10.13
CA THR A 131 -18.32 4.50 9.77
C THR A 131 -17.31 3.55 10.42
N LEU A 132 -16.28 3.14 9.65
CA LEU A 132 -15.16 2.35 10.14
C LEU A 132 -13.86 3.15 9.98
N ALA A 133 -13.10 3.31 11.07
CA ALA A 133 -11.83 4.02 11.08
C ALA A 133 -10.65 3.05 11.12
N ILE A 134 -9.78 3.09 10.10
CA ILE A 134 -8.48 2.44 10.11
C ILE A 134 -7.43 3.51 10.46
N THR A 135 -6.82 3.40 11.64
CA THR A 135 -5.81 4.36 12.11
C THR A 135 -4.74 3.66 12.95
N ASN A 136 -3.57 4.29 13.05
CA ASN A 136 -2.49 3.80 13.92
C ASN A 136 -2.51 4.41 15.33
N VAL A 137 -3.45 5.35 15.60
CA VAL A 137 -3.58 6.02 16.88
C VAL A 137 -4.96 5.73 17.46
N ALA A 138 -5.03 4.75 18.35
CA ALA A 138 -6.29 4.28 18.93
C ALA A 138 -7.05 5.35 19.72
N ALA A 139 -6.36 6.37 20.24
CA ALA A 139 -6.97 7.50 20.96
C ALA A 139 -7.24 8.72 20.06
N SER A 140 -7.10 8.59 18.72
CA SER A 140 -7.35 9.68 17.78
C SER A 140 -8.82 10.08 17.71
N THR A 141 -9.06 11.33 17.29
CA THR A 141 -10.41 11.85 17.03
C THR A 141 -11.19 10.94 16.08
N MET A 142 -10.54 10.45 15.01
CA MET A 142 -11.17 9.56 14.05
C MET A 142 -11.62 8.23 14.69
N SER A 143 -10.79 7.63 15.56
CA SER A 143 -11.16 6.42 16.29
C SER A 143 -12.32 6.62 17.27
N GLN A 144 -12.41 7.81 17.87
CA GLN A 144 -13.44 8.12 18.85
C GLN A 144 -14.79 8.48 18.20
N GLU A 145 -14.77 9.15 17.05
CA GLU A 145 -15.98 9.59 16.36
C GLU A 145 -16.55 8.53 15.39
N ALA A 146 -15.77 7.52 14.98
CA ALA A 146 -16.24 6.45 14.10
C ALA A 146 -17.14 5.43 14.86
N THR A 147 -18.08 4.80 14.14
CA THR A 147 -18.93 3.73 14.68
C THR A 147 -18.08 2.53 15.13
N VAL A 148 -17.05 2.18 14.32
CA VAL A 148 -16.12 1.07 14.59
C VAL A 148 -14.70 1.54 14.34
N SER A 149 -13.79 1.19 15.26
CA SER A 149 -12.34 1.40 15.09
C SER A 149 -11.65 0.08 14.75
N PHE A 150 -10.80 0.11 13.73
CA PHE A 150 -9.98 -1.02 13.26
C PHE A 150 -8.50 -0.61 13.21
N PRO A 151 -7.85 -0.42 14.38
CA PRO A 151 -6.51 0.14 14.46
C PRO A 151 -5.43 -0.80 13.91
N THR A 152 -4.38 -0.21 13.34
CA THR A 152 -3.11 -0.89 13.06
C THR A 152 -2.23 -0.88 14.31
N GLU A 153 -1.15 -1.69 14.31
CA GLU A 153 -0.18 -1.75 15.40
C GLU A 153 1.24 -1.36 14.90
N ALA A 154 1.31 -0.32 14.05
CA ALA A 154 2.60 0.13 13.50
C ALA A 154 3.50 0.85 14.52
N GLY A 155 3.00 1.12 15.73
CA GLY A 155 3.71 1.91 16.71
C GLY A 155 3.91 3.36 16.23
N ARG A 156 4.76 4.13 16.92
CA ARG A 156 5.01 5.52 16.53
C ARG A 156 5.84 5.59 15.25
N GLU A 157 5.35 6.31 14.26
CA GLU A 157 6.04 6.63 13.01
C GLU A 157 6.45 8.11 13.04
N ARG A 158 7.75 8.40 12.90
CA ARG A 158 8.34 9.75 13.05
C ARG A 158 8.72 10.38 11.73
N ALA A 159 9.28 9.59 10.80
CA ALA A 159 9.57 10.08 9.46
C ALA A 159 8.29 10.60 8.81
N ILE A 160 8.38 11.71 8.09
CA ILE A 160 7.22 12.30 7.41
C ILE A 160 6.69 11.36 6.32
N PRO A 161 7.53 10.79 5.42
CA PRO A 161 7.05 9.81 4.46
C PRO A 161 6.55 8.54 5.18
N ALA A 162 5.32 8.12 4.86
CA ALA A 162 4.74 6.91 5.43
C ALA A 162 5.46 5.66 4.91
N THR A 163 5.79 4.74 5.82
CA THR A 163 6.44 3.46 5.51
C THR A 163 5.72 2.30 6.20
N LYS A 164 6.03 2.02 7.45
CA LYS A 164 5.45 0.91 8.23
C LYS A 164 3.95 1.06 8.49
N SER A 165 3.45 2.29 8.60
CA SER A 165 2.01 2.52 8.73
C SER A 165 1.25 2.13 7.45
N PHE A 166 1.84 2.35 6.28
CA PHE A 166 1.25 1.96 5.01
C PHE A 166 1.13 0.43 4.87
N THR A 167 2.21 -0.32 5.16
CA THR A 167 2.17 -1.79 5.12
C THR A 167 1.23 -2.38 6.16
N ALA A 168 1.12 -1.76 7.34
CA ALA A 168 0.13 -2.13 8.35
C ALA A 168 -1.32 -1.87 7.88
N GLN A 169 -1.57 -0.78 7.14
CA GLN A 169 -2.87 -0.52 6.52
C GLN A 169 -3.20 -1.58 5.47
N LEU A 170 -2.25 -1.94 4.60
CA LEU A 170 -2.44 -3.02 3.61
C LEU A 170 -2.82 -4.34 4.28
N LEU A 171 -2.13 -4.70 5.37
CA LEU A 171 -2.45 -5.90 6.13
C LEU A 171 -3.86 -5.85 6.76
N ASN A 172 -4.24 -4.74 7.40
CA ASN A 172 -5.60 -4.58 7.94
C ASN A 172 -6.66 -4.70 6.85
N LEU A 173 -6.43 -4.11 5.69
CA LEU A 173 -7.35 -4.15 4.56
C LEU A 173 -7.47 -5.55 3.96
N TYR A 174 -6.38 -6.32 3.92
CA TYR A 174 -6.45 -7.73 3.55
C TYR A 174 -7.22 -8.57 4.58
N LEU A 175 -7.00 -8.36 5.89
CA LEU A 175 -7.77 -9.00 6.95
C LEU A 175 -9.26 -8.66 6.84
N LEU A 176 -9.60 -7.40 6.51
CA LEU A 176 -10.98 -6.98 6.26
C LEU A 176 -11.60 -7.72 5.06
N ALA A 177 -10.83 -7.89 3.98
CA ALA A 177 -11.27 -8.62 2.79
C ALA A 177 -11.54 -10.10 3.09
N LEU A 178 -10.69 -10.75 3.91
CA LEU A 178 -10.92 -12.13 4.36
C LEU A 178 -12.16 -12.25 5.25
N LEU A 179 -12.37 -11.32 6.19
CA LEU A 179 -13.58 -11.26 7.01
C LEU A 179 -14.85 -11.06 6.15
N SER A 180 -14.76 -10.16 5.15
CA SER A 180 -15.86 -9.93 4.21
C SER A 180 -16.16 -11.17 3.38
N ALA A 181 -15.14 -11.81 2.81
CA ALA A 181 -15.28 -13.02 2.01
C ALA A 181 -15.89 -14.18 2.80
N GLU A 182 -15.52 -14.33 4.08
CA GLU A 182 -16.14 -15.29 4.98
C GLU A 182 -17.63 -15.00 5.21
N ILE A 183 -17.98 -13.74 5.49
CA ILE A 183 -19.37 -13.30 5.72
C ILE A 183 -20.23 -13.52 4.46
N GLN A 184 -19.67 -13.22 3.28
CA GLN A 184 -20.34 -13.40 1.98
C GLN A 184 -20.37 -14.86 1.50
N GLY A 185 -19.76 -15.80 2.26
CA GLY A 185 -19.69 -17.21 1.87
C GLY A 185 -18.84 -17.48 0.62
N LYS A 186 -17.89 -16.59 0.31
CA LYS A 186 -16.97 -16.73 -0.83
C LYS A 186 -15.73 -17.55 -0.50
N LEU A 187 -15.39 -17.69 0.78
CA LEU A 187 -14.33 -18.56 1.27
C LEU A 187 -14.93 -19.64 2.17
N SER A 188 -14.54 -20.90 1.93
CA SER A 188 -14.78 -21.97 2.89
C SER A 188 -13.92 -21.78 4.15
N ALA A 189 -14.29 -22.44 5.25
CA ALA A 189 -13.50 -22.38 6.48
C ALA A 189 -12.07 -22.89 6.27
N GLU A 190 -11.87 -23.89 5.40
CA GLU A 190 -10.55 -24.43 5.08
C GLU A 190 -9.71 -23.45 4.26
N GLN A 191 -10.30 -22.79 3.28
CA GLN A 191 -9.63 -21.74 2.49
C GLN A 191 -9.23 -20.56 3.38
N LEU A 192 -10.13 -20.08 4.25
CA LEU A 192 -9.83 -19.01 5.19
C LEU A 192 -8.67 -19.39 6.10
N LYS A 193 -8.72 -20.60 6.68
CA LYS A 193 -7.63 -21.14 7.51
C LYS A 193 -6.29 -21.16 6.76
N GLY A 194 -6.28 -21.61 5.51
CA GLY A 194 -5.09 -21.62 4.66
C GLY A 194 -4.50 -20.21 4.48
N ARG A 195 -5.33 -19.20 4.19
CA ARG A 195 -4.93 -17.81 4.07
C ARG A 195 -4.35 -17.22 5.36
N LEU A 196 -4.96 -17.54 6.52
CA LEU A 196 -4.46 -17.08 7.82
C LEU A 196 -3.13 -17.74 8.20
N ILE A 197 -2.93 -19.01 7.84
CA ILE A 197 -1.63 -19.70 8.03
C ILE A 197 -0.55 -19.05 7.15
N GLU A 198 -0.85 -18.72 5.89
CA GLU A 198 0.10 -18.00 5.01
C GLU A 198 0.51 -16.65 5.61
N LEU A 199 -0.46 -15.90 6.15
CA LEU A 199 -0.22 -14.62 6.81
C LEU A 199 0.72 -14.73 8.01
N ASN A 200 0.71 -15.81 8.77
CA ASN A 200 1.62 -15.98 9.91
C ASN A 200 3.09 -16.00 9.50
N GLY A 201 3.39 -16.31 8.25
CA GLY A 201 4.75 -16.29 7.69
C GLY A 201 5.22 -14.93 7.16
N ILE A 202 4.32 -13.95 6.97
CA ILE A 202 4.63 -12.72 6.24
C ILE A 202 5.76 -11.89 6.88
N ALA A 203 5.72 -11.73 8.20
CA ALA A 203 6.72 -10.98 8.95
C ALA A 203 8.12 -11.61 8.82
N ALA A 204 8.20 -12.93 8.88
CA ALA A 204 9.45 -13.67 8.74
C ALA A 204 10.00 -13.57 7.30
N LYS A 205 9.15 -13.68 6.28
CA LYS A 205 9.52 -13.49 4.88
C LYS A 205 10.09 -12.09 4.66
N VAL A 206 9.40 -11.03 5.06
CA VAL A 206 9.89 -9.64 4.93
C VAL A 206 11.22 -9.47 5.67
N LYS A 207 11.34 -9.97 6.91
CA LYS A 207 12.56 -9.86 7.71
C LYS A 207 13.76 -10.52 7.03
N SER A 208 13.57 -11.66 6.40
CA SER A 208 14.64 -12.39 5.72
C SER A 208 15.16 -11.69 4.47
N GLN A 209 14.28 -10.95 3.76
CA GLN A 209 14.62 -10.28 2.50
C GLN A 209 15.20 -8.87 2.68
N LEU A 210 14.84 -8.16 3.77
CA LEU A 210 15.22 -6.76 3.99
C LEU A 210 16.71 -6.47 3.78
N PRO A 211 17.68 -7.27 4.31
CA PRO A 211 19.10 -6.97 4.10
C PRO A 211 19.54 -7.08 2.63
N ALA A 212 18.99 -8.06 1.92
CA ALA A 212 19.28 -8.23 0.49
C ALA A 212 18.64 -7.08 -0.34
N TRP A 213 17.43 -6.70 -0.03
CA TRP A 213 16.79 -5.55 -0.68
C TRP A 213 17.55 -4.25 -0.42
N GLU A 214 17.96 -3.98 0.83
CA GLU A 214 18.72 -2.77 1.16
C GLU A 214 20.01 -2.70 0.34
N THR A 215 20.76 -3.80 0.25
CA THR A 215 22.00 -3.87 -0.51
C THR A 215 21.76 -3.65 -2.01
N ALA A 216 20.85 -4.40 -2.61
CA ALA A 216 20.56 -4.32 -4.04
C ALA A 216 20.01 -2.96 -4.45
N VAL A 217 19.06 -2.42 -3.65
CA VAL A 217 18.41 -1.14 -3.95
C VAL A 217 19.39 0.03 -3.81
N ARG A 218 20.33 -0.02 -2.87
CA ARG A 218 21.39 1.00 -2.75
C ARG A 218 22.23 1.08 -4.03
N GLU A 219 22.70 -0.06 -4.52
CA GLU A 219 23.50 -0.13 -5.77
C GLU A 219 22.69 0.32 -7.00
N ILE A 220 21.39 -0.02 -7.03
CA ILE A 220 20.49 0.38 -8.10
C ILE A 220 20.26 1.90 -8.06
N ALA A 221 20.00 2.49 -6.90
CA ALA A 221 19.75 3.92 -6.75
C ALA A 221 20.94 4.77 -7.23
N ASP A 222 22.18 4.29 -7.04
CA ASP A 222 23.38 4.97 -7.57
C ASP A 222 23.34 5.10 -9.10
N LYS A 223 22.83 4.07 -9.80
CA LYS A 223 22.72 4.07 -11.27
C LYS A 223 21.67 5.06 -11.79
N TYR A 224 20.67 5.39 -10.96
CA TYR A 224 19.59 6.33 -11.30
C TYR A 224 19.81 7.74 -10.74
N SER A 225 20.94 8.02 -10.09
CA SER A 225 21.21 9.28 -9.37
C SER A 225 21.12 10.55 -10.25
N SER A 226 21.36 10.42 -11.55
CA SER A 226 21.23 11.54 -12.51
C SER A 226 19.80 11.75 -13.05
N ALA A 227 18.90 10.77 -12.84
CA ALA A 227 17.54 10.82 -13.35
C ALA A 227 16.69 11.91 -12.64
N LYS A 228 15.82 12.58 -13.41
CA LYS A 228 14.97 13.66 -12.88
C LYS A 228 13.48 13.34 -12.93
N ASN A 229 13.09 12.43 -13.79
CA ASN A 229 11.71 12.04 -13.99
C ASN A 229 11.61 10.51 -14.01
N PHE A 230 10.52 9.98 -13.46
CA PHE A 230 10.24 8.54 -13.40
C PHE A 230 8.78 8.26 -13.75
N LEU A 231 8.54 7.19 -14.49
CA LEU A 231 7.21 6.64 -14.64
C LEU A 231 7.15 5.30 -13.90
N PHE A 232 6.17 5.16 -13.03
CA PHE A 232 5.90 3.95 -12.26
C PHE A 232 4.69 3.25 -12.85
N LEU A 233 4.81 1.96 -13.15
CA LEU A 233 3.81 1.20 -13.90
C LEU A 233 3.40 -0.05 -13.12
N GLY A 234 2.11 -0.25 -12.97
CA GLY A 234 1.53 -1.45 -12.35
C GLY A 234 0.18 -1.80 -12.99
N ARG A 235 -0.32 -3.01 -12.76
CA ARG A 235 -1.62 -3.46 -13.25
C ARG A 235 -2.40 -4.15 -12.13
N GLY A 236 -3.74 -3.99 -12.08
CA GLY A 236 -4.53 -4.52 -10.98
C GLY A 236 -4.07 -3.95 -9.64
N VAL A 237 -3.89 -4.78 -8.62
CA VAL A 237 -3.45 -4.39 -7.27
C VAL A 237 -2.05 -3.75 -7.23
N HIS A 238 -1.23 -3.97 -8.26
CA HIS A 238 0.11 -3.40 -8.39
C HIS A 238 0.10 -1.92 -8.82
N TYR A 239 -0.99 -1.45 -9.46
CA TYR A 239 -1.09 -0.05 -9.87
C TYR A 239 -1.12 0.94 -8.69
N PRO A 240 -1.92 0.74 -7.65
CA PRO A 240 -1.84 1.58 -6.44
C PRO A 240 -0.44 1.59 -5.80
N ILE A 241 0.30 0.50 -5.88
CA ILE A 241 1.68 0.40 -5.37
C ILE A 241 2.65 1.20 -6.25
N ALA A 242 2.49 1.16 -7.56
CA ALA A 242 3.23 2.03 -8.47
C ALA A 242 3.00 3.52 -8.15
N ARG A 243 1.75 3.92 -7.85
CA ARG A 243 1.43 5.28 -7.39
C ARG A 243 2.08 5.62 -6.05
N GLU A 244 2.09 4.68 -5.11
CA GLU A 244 2.72 4.88 -3.80
C GLU A 244 4.24 5.02 -3.93
N GLY A 245 4.90 4.18 -4.74
CA GLY A 245 6.33 4.31 -5.05
C GLY A 245 6.67 5.68 -5.67
N ALA A 246 5.86 6.14 -6.63
CA ALA A 246 5.99 7.46 -7.22
C ALA A 246 5.78 8.59 -6.19
N LEU A 247 4.83 8.43 -5.25
CA LEU A 247 4.62 9.38 -4.17
C LEU A 247 5.83 9.45 -3.24
N LYS A 248 6.36 8.30 -2.82
CA LYS A 248 7.55 8.23 -1.95
C LYS A 248 8.75 8.93 -2.59
N LEU A 249 8.97 8.73 -3.89
CA LEU A 249 10.08 9.37 -4.60
C LEU A 249 9.91 10.90 -4.66
N LYS A 250 8.69 11.40 -4.86
CA LYS A 250 8.38 12.84 -4.82
C LYS A 250 8.62 13.44 -3.43
N GLU A 251 8.12 12.77 -2.38
CA GLU A 251 8.22 13.26 -1.01
C GLU A 251 9.65 13.29 -0.49
N SER A 252 10.42 12.21 -0.74
CA SER A 252 11.74 12.03 -0.13
C SER A 252 12.86 12.59 -0.98
N ALA A 253 12.83 12.39 -2.32
CA ALA A 253 13.93 12.72 -3.22
C ALA A 253 13.70 13.97 -4.06
N TYR A 254 12.52 14.59 -3.99
CA TYR A 254 12.09 15.77 -4.78
C TYR A 254 12.20 15.56 -6.29
N LEU A 255 12.02 14.33 -6.74
CA LEU A 255 12.04 13.96 -8.14
C LEU A 255 10.61 13.88 -8.69
N HIS A 256 10.41 14.34 -9.91
CA HIS A 256 9.12 14.18 -10.57
C HIS A 256 8.87 12.71 -10.87
N ALA A 257 7.76 12.19 -10.38
CA ALA A 257 7.38 10.78 -10.56
C ALA A 257 5.87 10.63 -10.68
N GLU A 258 5.41 9.83 -11.63
CA GLU A 258 4.01 9.58 -11.86
C GLU A 258 3.73 8.07 -11.91
N GLY A 259 2.61 7.65 -11.33
CA GLY A 259 2.13 6.26 -11.36
C GLY A 259 0.97 6.10 -12.32
N TYR A 260 1.10 5.16 -13.29
CA TYR A 260 0.08 4.86 -14.29
C TYR A 260 -0.34 3.38 -14.23
N PRO A 261 -1.60 3.06 -14.55
CA PRO A 261 -1.93 1.70 -14.96
C PRO A 261 -1.08 1.34 -16.19
N SER A 262 -0.39 0.20 -16.17
CA SER A 262 0.52 -0.16 -17.25
C SER A 262 -0.15 -0.23 -18.63
N GLY A 263 -1.46 -0.54 -18.68
CA GLY A 263 -2.25 -0.49 -19.89
C GLY A 263 -2.43 0.91 -20.48
N GLU A 264 -2.43 1.95 -19.63
CA GLU A 264 -2.65 3.33 -20.04
C GLU A 264 -1.39 4.02 -20.58
N LEU A 265 -0.20 3.42 -20.42
CA LEU A 265 1.03 4.02 -20.92
C LEU A 265 0.93 4.36 -22.42
N LYS A 266 0.39 3.43 -23.22
CA LYS A 266 0.27 3.60 -24.68
C LYS A 266 -0.80 4.61 -25.12
N HIS A 267 -1.64 5.08 -24.19
CA HIS A 267 -2.71 6.04 -24.47
C HIS A 267 -2.32 7.51 -24.25
N GLY A 268 -1.02 7.81 -24.28
CA GLY A 268 -0.49 9.18 -24.19
C GLY A 268 0.88 9.26 -23.51
N PRO A 269 1.05 8.78 -22.28
CA PRO A 269 2.31 8.93 -21.53
C PRO A 269 3.53 8.32 -22.21
N ASN A 270 3.34 7.34 -23.13
CA ASN A 270 4.42 6.75 -23.94
C ASN A 270 5.18 7.78 -24.78
N ALA A 271 4.58 8.93 -25.07
CA ALA A 271 5.26 10.03 -25.74
C ALA A 271 6.45 10.61 -24.93
N LEU A 272 6.48 10.36 -23.62
CA LEU A 272 7.56 10.73 -22.70
C LEU A 272 8.71 9.71 -22.68
N VAL A 273 8.49 8.52 -23.22
CA VAL A 273 9.48 7.43 -23.22
C VAL A 273 10.44 7.63 -24.38
N SER A 274 11.71 7.70 -24.06
CA SER A 274 12.84 7.80 -24.99
C SER A 274 13.98 6.94 -24.47
N GLU A 275 15.06 6.84 -25.22
CA GLU A 275 16.27 6.15 -24.79
C GLU A 275 16.73 6.64 -23.41
N GLY A 276 16.93 5.71 -22.48
CA GLY A 276 17.37 5.99 -21.12
C GLY A 276 16.26 6.49 -20.17
N THR A 277 15.00 6.65 -20.62
CA THR A 277 13.90 7.07 -19.72
C THR A 277 13.70 6.07 -18.59
N PRO A 278 13.77 6.50 -17.31
CA PRO A 278 13.57 5.62 -16.17
C PRO A 278 12.11 5.16 -16.03
N LEU A 279 11.89 3.87 -16.15
CA LEU A 279 10.62 3.21 -15.87
C LEU A 279 10.78 2.29 -14.67
N VAL A 280 9.87 2.37 -13.70
CA VAL A 280 9.75 1.42 -12.58
C VAL A 280 8.51 0.57 -12.86
N MET A 281 8.69 -0.73 -13.11
CA MET A 281 7.62 -1.63 -13.52
C MET A 281 7.41 -2.73 -12.49
N ILE A 282 6.18 -2.88 -11.99
CA ILE A 282 5.83 -3.99 -11.10
C ILE A 282 5.33 -5.14 -11.97
N ALA A 283 6.07 -6.24 -11.95
CA ALA A 283 5.87 -7.44 -12.78
C ALA A 283 5.88 -8.70 -11.90
N THR A 284 5.26 -8.64 -10.74
CA THR A 284 5.04 -9.79 -9.88
C THR A 284 3.79 -10.56 -10.29
N VAL A 285 3.71 -11.84 -9.91
CA VAL A 285 2.61 -12.73 -10.28
C VAL A 285 2.33 -13.73 -9.15
N ASP A 286 1.06 -14.04 -8.95
CA ASP A 286 0.61 -15.25 -8.29
C ASP A 286 0.35 -16.32 -9.36
N THR A 287 1.25 -17.28 -9.50
CA THR A 287 1.14 -18.32 -10.53
C THR A 287 -0.02 -19.29 -10.30
N SER A 288 -0.62 -19.27 -9.11
CA SER A 288 -1.80 -20.08 -8.79
C SER A 288 -3.12 -19.39 -9.17
N ASP A 289 -3.09 -18.09 -9.47
CA ASP A 289 -4.24 -17.29 -9.91
C ASP A 289 -4.20 -17.02 -11.43
N PRO A 290 -5.14 -17.58 -12.21
CA PRO A 290 -5.18 -17.36 -13.66
C PRO A 290 -5.31 -15.89 -14.06
N ASP A 291 -6.02 -15.07 -13.30
CA ASP A 291 -6.19 -13.65 -13.61
C ASP A 291 -4.91 -12.87 -13.33
N SER A 292 -4.16 -13.24 -12.28
CA SER A 292 -2.82 -12.71 -12.02
C SER A 292 -1.86 -13.04 -13.17
N VAL A 293 -1.88 -14.27 -13.66
CA VAL A 293 -1.06 -14.70 -14.82
C VAL A 293 -1.39 -13.87 -16.06
N ILE A 294 -2.67 -13.62 -16.35
CA ILE A 294 -3.10 -12.77 -17.48
C ILE A 294 -2.57 -11.33 -17.30
N ARG A 295 -2.65 -10.78 -16.10
CA ARG A 295 -2.13 -9.44 -15.79
C ARG A 295 -0.61 -9.37 -15.99
N TYR A 296 0.11 -10.36 -15.50
CA TYR A 296 1.56 -10.50 -15.67
C TYR A 296 1.98 -10.59 -17.14
N ASP A 297 1.32 -11.42 -17.97
CA ASP A 297 1.62 -11.54 -19.39
C ASP A 297 1.50 -10.20 -20.13
N LYS A 298 0.50 -9.38 -19.74
CA LYS A 298 0.35 -8.03 -20.31
C LYS A 298 1.45 -7.06 -19.85
N VAL A 299 1.92 -7.19 -18.62
CA VAL A 299 3.05 -6.39 -18.12
C VAL A 299 4.34 -6.83 -18.78
N LEU A 300 4.57 -8.14 -18.95
CA LEU A 300 5.73 -8.69 -19.62
C LEU A 300 5.81 -8.24 -21.10
N GLN A 301 4.66 -8.21 -21.80
CA GLN A 301 4.60 -7.69 -23.16
C GLN A 301 4.98 -6.19 -23.19
N LEU A 302 4.46 -5.39 -22.27
CA LEU A 302 4.80 -3.97 -22.20
C LEU A 302 6.29 -3.79 -21.88
N LEU A 303 6.86 -4.61 -21.00
CA LEU A 303 8.26 -4.55 -20.62
C LEU A 303 9.17 -4.79 -21.85
N ARG A 304 8.83 -5.76 -22.71
CA ARG A 304 9.51 -5.99 -23.99
C ARG A 304 9.44 -4.76 -24.89
N ASP A 305 8.23 -4.20 -25.07
CA ASP A 305 8.03 -3.04 -25.94
C ASP A 305 8.84 -1.82 -25.43
N MET A 306 8.94 -1.63 -24.13
CA MET A 306 9.72 -0.52 -23.54
C MET A 306 11.23 -0.76 -23.62
N ASN A 307 11.66 -2.00 -23.48
CA ASN A 307 13.05 -2.38 -23.71
C ASN A 307 13.48 -2.10 -25.16
N GLU A 308 12.64 -2.45 -26.15
CA GLU A 308 12.87 -2.15 -27.56
C GLU A 308 12.94 -0.65 -27.86
N GLN A 309 12.25 0.19 -27.07
CA GLN A 309 12.33 1.65 -27.15
C GLN A 309 13.56 2.23 -26.44
N GLY A 310 14.39 1.38 -25.82
CA GLY A 310 15.61 1.80 -25.13
C GLY A 310 15.37 2.39 -23.73
N ALA A 311 14.21 2.17 -23.12
CA ALA A 311 13.94 2.64 -21.76
C ALA A 311 14.87 1.99 -20.72
N ASN A 312 15.20 2.73 -19.66
CA ASN A 312 15.97 2.22 -18.53
C ASN A 312 15.01 1.64 -17.47
N ILE A 313 14.83 0.31 -17.49
CA ILE A 313 13.78 -0.34 -16.72
C ILE A 313 14.31 -0.90 -15.41
N LEU A 314 13.74 -0.44 -14.29
CA LEU A 314 13.80 -1.08 -12.99
C LEU A 314 12.52 -1.91 -12.78
N ALA A 315 12.65 -3.23 -12.68
CA ALA A 315 11.51 -4.10 -12.43
C ALA A 315 11.48 -4.61 -10.98
N ILE A 316 10.27 -4.76 -10.42
CA ILE A 316 10.01 -5.57 -9.24
C ILE A 316 9.38 -6.88 -9.74
N ALA A 317 9.99 -8.03 -9.44
CA ALA A 317 9.54 -9.32 -9.96
C ALA A 317 9.69 -10.43 -8.91
N ASN A 318 9.05 -11.57 -9.14
CA ASN A 318 9.21 -12.72 -8.26
C ASN A 318 10.62 -13.32 -8.33
N THR A 319 11.10 -13.86 -7.23
CA THR A 319 12.41 -14.53 -7.14
C THR A 319 12.54 -15.60 -8.21
N GLY A 320 13.58 -15.47 -9.04
CA GLY A 320 13.87 -16.43 -10.10
C GLY A 320 13.17 -16.18 -11.44
N ASP A 321 12.43 -15.09 -11.58
CA ASP A 321 11.80 -14.70 -12.86
C ASP A 321 12.86 -14.30 -13.88
N LYS A 322 13.13 -15.21 -14.81
CA LYS A 322 14.12 -15.02 -15.87
C LYS A 322 13.56 -14.19 -17.04
N LEU A 323 12.25 -14.22 -17.26
CA LEU A 323 11.61 -13.49 -18.35
C LEU A 323 11.65 -11.99 -18.13
N VAL A 324 11.35 -11.55 -16.90
CA VAL A 324 11.50 -10.13 -16.54
C VAL A 324 12.97 -9.72 -16.57
N ALA A 325 13.88 -10.57 -16.06
CA ALA A 325 15.30 -10.26 -16.02
C ALA A 325 15.95 -10.17 -17.42
N GLU A 326 15.36 -10.78 -18.45
CA GLU A 326 15.83 -10.68 -19.82
C GLU A 326 15.65 -9.27 -20.42
N PHE A 327 14.56 -8.57 -20.03
CA PHE A 327 14.18 -7.30 -20.63
C PHE A 327 14.36 -6.09 -19.71
N ALA A 328 14.50 -6.30 -18.39
CA ALA A 328 14.72 -5.21 -17.44
C ALA A 328 16.21 -4.86 -17.32
N THR A 329 16.53 -3.58 -17.18
CA THR A 329 17.91 -3.12 -16.92
C THR A 329 18.39 -3.51 -15.53
N ASN A 330 17.50 -3.45 -14.55
CA ASN A 330 17.73 -3.88 -13.17
C ASN A 330 16.47 -4.54 -12.62
N VAL A 331 16.64 -5.55 -11.77
CA VAL A 331 15.51 -6.24 -11.15
C VAL A 331 15.72 -6.30 -9.63
N ILE A 332 14.67 -6.01 -8.87
CA ILE A 332 14.58 -6.30 -7.45
C ILE A 332 13.61 -7.47 -7.30
N PHE A 333 14.11 -8.56 -6.73
CA PHE A 333 13.32 -9.76 -6.54
C PHE A 333 12.59 -9.76 -5.20
N VAL A 334 11.33 -10.20 -5.21
CA VAL A 334 10.49 -10.41 -4.04
C VAL A 334 9.99 -11.85 -4.00
N ASP A 335 9.66 -12.36 -2.80
CA ASP A 335 9.14 -13.72 -2.65
C ASP A 335 7.75 -13.87 -3.26
N GLU A 336 7.41 -15.10 -3.60
CA GLU A 336 6.07 -15.47 -4.03
C GLU A 336 5.07 -15.34 -2.86
N ALA A 337 3.89 -14.82 -3.20
CA ALA A 337 2.74 -14.73 -2.31
C ALA A 337 1.45 -14.74 -3.15
N CYS A 338 0.29 -14.91 -2.52
CA CYS A 338 -0.95 -14.67 -3.22
C CYS A 338 -1.04 -13.20 -3.67
N GLU A 339 -1.68 -12.93 -4.81
CA GLU A 339 -1.66 -11.60 -5.45
C GLU A 339 -2.07 -10.48 -4.49
N ALA A 340 -3.07 -10.70 -3.64
CA ALA A 340 -3.54 -9.72 -2.66
C ALA A 340 -2.50 -9.35 -1.57
N LEU A 341 -1.45 -10.16 -1.37
CA LEU A 341 -0.34 -9.90 -0.44
C LEU A 341 0.91 -9.33 -1.12
N LEU A 342 1.08 -9.51 -2.43
CA LEU A 342 2.22 -8.98 -3.18
C LEU A 342 2.45 -7.48 -2.95
N PRO A 343 1.42 -6.60 -2.83
CA PRO A 343 1.57 -5.19 -2.49
C PRO A 343 2.48 -4.90 -1.29
N ILE A 344 2.47 -5.77 -0.26
CA ILE A 344 3.31 -5.60 0.94
C ILE A 344 4.79 -5.83 0.60
N PHE A 345 5.10 -6.82 -0.24
CA PHE A 345 6.47 -7.13 -0.65
C PHE A 345 7.01 -6.11 -1.67
N GLU A 346 6.16 -5.59 -2.54
CA GLU A 346 6.53 -4.67 -3.61
C GLU A 346 6.87 -3.27 -3.10
N ILE A 347 6.12 -2.79 -2.12
CA ILE A 347 6.30 -1.41 -1.65
C ILE A 347 7.58 -1.22 -0.84
N ILE A 348 8.05 -2.24 -0.11
CA ILE A 348 9.23 -2.11 0.76
C ILE A 348 10.50 -1.77 -0.03
N PRO A 349 10.86 -2.49 -1.12
CA PRO A 349 11.98 -2.08 -1.95
C PRO A 349 11.78 -0.73 -2.64
N LEU A 350 10.55 -0.30 -2.95
CA LEU A 350 10.28 1.03 -3.48
C LEU A 350 10.47 2.14 -2.43
N GLN A 351 10.18 1.87 -1.16
CA GLN A 351 10.51 2.76 -0.04
C GLN A 351 12.03 2.90 0.13
N LEU A 352 12.77 1.80 0.05
CA LEU A 352 14.24 1.80 0.07
C LEU A 352 14.81 2.57 -1.14
N PHE A 353 14.25 2.37 -2.33
CA PHE A 353 14.66 3.11 -3.53
C PHE A 353 14.49 4.61 -3.36
N SER A 354 13.35 5.05 -2.87
CA SER A 354 13.07 6.44 -2.58
C SER A 354 14.04 7.00 -1.51
N TYR A 355 14.33 6.22 -0.46
CA TYR A 355 15.29 6.58 0.58
C TYR A 355 16.71 6.80 0.00
N PHE A 356 17.24 5.83 -0.75
CA PHE A 356 18.59 5.96 -1.30
C PHE A 356 18.71 7.03 -2.37
N MET A 357 17.68 7.23 -3.20
CA MET A 357 17.63 8.35 -4.15
C MET A 357 17.68 9.70 -3.41
N ALA A 358 17.02 9.82 -2.26
CA ALA A 358 17.08 11.04 -1.46
C ALA A 358 18.47 11.26 -0.84
N ILE A 359 19.10 10.19 -0.30
CA ILE A 359 20.47 10.26 0.23
C ILE A 359 21.46 10.69 -0.86
N ASN A 360 21.35 10.12 -2.06
CA ASN A 360 22.20 10.47 -3.20
C ASN A 360 22.01 11.94 -3.62
N ASN A 361 20.83 12.52 -3.39
CA ASN A 361 20.53 13.92 -3.63
C ASN A 361 20.86 14.85 -2.43
N GLY A 362 21.40 14.31 -1.32
CA GLY A 362 21.76 15.09 -0.13
C GLY A 362 20.56 15.64 0.65
N ILE A 363 19.40 14.97 0.61
CA ILE A 363 18.15 15.42 1.24
C ILE A 363 17.99 14.79 2.61
N ASP A 364 17.54 15.57 3.60
CA ASP A 364 17.07 15.06 4.89
C ASP A 364 15.71 14.36 4.70
N VAL A 365 15.74 13.04 4.69
CA VAL A 365 14.56 12.19 4.44
C VAL A 365 13.54 12.21 5.57
N ASP A 366 13.95 12.57 6.79
CA ASP A 366 13.07 12.59 7.94
C ASP A 366 12.23 13.87 8.01
N ASN A 367 12.77 14.97 7.43
CA ASN A 367 12.14 16.28 7.43
C ASN A 367 12.10 16.89 6.01
N PRO A 368 11.37 16.28 5.07
CA PRO A 368 11.27 16.80 3.72
C PRO A 368 10.60 18.19 3.70
N ARG A 369 11.09 19.06 2.83
CA ARG A 369 10.57 20.44 2.71
C ARG A 369 9.08 20.47 2.38
N ASN A 370 8.38 21.47 2.92
CA ASN A 370 6.96 21.76 2.65
C ASN A 370 5.98 20.63 3.07
N LEU A 371 6.43 19.62 3.80
CA LEU A 371 5.57 18.53 4.27
C LEU A 371 5.53 18.48 5.80
N THR A 372 4.41 18.01 6.32
CA THR A 372 4.19 17.73 7.74
C THR A 372 3.63 16.32 7.90
N LYS A 373 3.86 15.70 9.07
CA LYS A 373 3.40 14.30 9.31
C LYS A 373 1.89 14.15 9.24
N ALA A 374 1.14 15.18 9.60
CA ALA A 374 -0.32 15.22 9.45
C ALA A 374 -0.73 16.63 9.04
N VAL A 375 -1.65 16.74 8.08
CA VAL A 375 -2.32 17.99 7.74
C VAL A 375 -3.46 18.18 8.73
N LEU A 376 -3.19 18.99 9.76
CA LEU A 376 -4.18 19.35 10.77
C LEU A 376 -5.09 20.45 10.22
N ALA A 377 -6.32 20.56 10.75
CA ALA A 377 -7.19 21.69 10.43
C ALA A 377 -6.48 23.00 10.75
N GLU A 378 -6.59 24.00 9.85
CA GLU A 378 -6.20 25.38 10.10
C GLU A 378 -7.11 26.03 11.14
#